data_5b58d3b083853bb5edc6dc6568b41d36
#
_entry.id   5b58d3b083853bb5edc6dc6568b41d36
#
_cell.length_a   1.000
_cell.length_b   1.000
_cell.length_c   1.000
_cell.angle_alpha   90.00
_cell.angle_beta   90.00
_cell.angle_gamma   90.00
#
_symmetry.space_group_name_H-M   'P 1'
#
loop_
_entity.id
_entity.type
_entity.pdbx_description
1 polymer ?
#
loop_
_entity_poly.entity_id
_entity_poly.type
_entity_poly.pdbx_seq_one_letter_code
_entity_poly.pdbx_strand_id
1 'polypeptide(L)'
;MKRIKKYLDLLAHNLTISVGHSHPKVQNAAIEQIKKMPHTSSMYYSEPASKLTEKLLRTFKPRTDGEKWKVLYAVTGTEAVELALQMARVVSNNIPILSLTNSYHGSYGTAMAASGVSSCKHDLPECGGF
;
A
#
# COMPACT_ATOMS: atom_id res chain seq x y z
N MET A 1 -30.09 -20.10 -17.59
CA MET A 1 -29.46 -18.86 -17.08
C MET A 1 -29.37 -18.95 -15.57
N LYS A 2 -28.17 -18.87 -14.98
CA LYS A 2 -28.03 -18.77 -13.51
C LYS A 2 -28.54 -17.42 -13.04
N ARG A 3 -29.44 -17.42 -12.05
CA ARG A 3 -30.03 -16.19 -11.50
C ARG A 3 -28.94 -15.39 -10.76
N ILE A 4 -28.64 -14.19 -11.21
CA ILE A 4 -27.67 -13.30 -10.54
C ILE A 4 -28.32 -12.81 -9.23
N LYS A 5 -27.68 -13.12 -8.09
CA LYS A 5 -28.08 -12.57 -6.79
C LYS A 5 -27.36 -11.27 -6.54
N LYS A 6 -28.08 -10.28 -6.04
CA LYS A 6 -27.51 -9.00 -5.60
C LYS A 6 -27.24 -9.06 -4.11
N TYR A 7 -26.08 -8.56 -3.69
CA TYR A 7 -25.66 -8.45 -2.29
C TYR A 7 -25.26 -7.01 -1.99
N LEU A 8 -25.51 -6.56 -0.78
CA LEU A 8 -24.98 -5.31 -0.27
C LEU A 8 -23.57 -5.57 0.27
N ASP A 9 -22.57 -4.96 -0.34
CA ASP A 9 -21.19 -5.07 0.11
C ASP A 9 -20.89 -4.02 1.19
N LEU A 10 -20.78 -4.47 2.44
CA LEU A 10 -20.40 -3.65 3.59
C LEU A 10 -18.91 -3.79 3.93
N LEU A 11 -18.18 -4.67 3.25
CA LEU A 11 -16.75 -4.88 3.47
C LEU A 11 -15.86 -3.99 2.59
N ALA A 12 -16.44 -3.44 1.51
CA ALA A 12 -15.74 -2.58 0.56
C ALA A 12 -14.41 -3.20 0.05
N HIS A 13 -14.45 -4.50 -0.30
CA HIS A 13 -13.28 -5.28 -0.74
C HIS A 13 -12.08 -5.12 0.20
N ASN A 14 -12.24 -5.53 1.44
CA ASN A 14 -11.24 -5.37 2.50
C ASN A 14 -10.84 -3.91 2.75
N LEU A 15 -11.84 -3.02 2.79
CA LEU A 15 -11.69 -1.60 3.08
C LEU A 15 -10.90 -0.80 2.03
N THR A 16 -10.74 -1.34 0.82
CA THR A 16 -9.94 -0.69 -0.24
C THR A 16 -10.74 0.27 -1.10
N ILE A 17 -12.09 0.14 -1.14
CA ILE A 17 -12.96 0.95 -1.99
C ILE A 17 -13.78 1.92 -1.14
N SER A 18 -13.10 2.88 -0.53
CA SER A 18 -13.71 3.81 0.44
C SER A 18 -14.82 4.69 -0.12
N VAL A 19 -14.83 4.95 -1.42
CA VAL A 19 -15.83 5.80 -2.10
C VAL A 19 -16.83 5.00 -2.94
N GLY A 20 -16.78 3.66 -2.83
CA GLY A 20 -17.62 2.74 -3.61
C GLY A 20 -17.06 2.45 -5.01
N HIS A 21 -17.66 1.44 -5.65
CA HIS A 21 -17.30 1.06 -7.01
C HIS A 21 -17.65 2.14 -8.01
N SER A 22 -16.81 2.34 -9.01
CA SER A 22 -17.06 3.20 -10.16
C SER A 22 -17.50 4.63 -9.83
N HIS A 23 -16.92 5.22 -8.78
CA HIS A 23 -17.24 6.60 -8.41
C HIS A 23 -16.91 7.55 -9.57
N PRO A 24 -17.87 8.36 -10.07
CA PRO A 24 -17.68 9.11 -11.33
C PRO A 24 -16.48 10.04 -11.34
N LYS A 25 -16.22 10.75 -10.24
CA LYS A 25 -15.05 11.65 -10.15
C LYS A 25 -13.72 10.90 -10.23
N VAL A 26 -13.62 9.71 -9.62
CA VAL A 26 -12.41 8.87 -9.66
C VAL A 26 -12.22 8.31 -11.06
N GLN A 27 -13.29 7.76 -11.65
CA GLN A 27 -13.27 7.23 -13.01
C GLN A 27 -12.83 8.27 -14.03
N ASN A 28 -13.48 9.45 -14.02
CA ASN A 28 -13.17 10.52 -14.96
C ASN A 28 -11.73 11.02 -14.80
N ALA A 29 -11.24 11.17 -13.57
CA ALA A 29 -9.85 11.58 -13.33
C ALA A 29 -8.85 10.56 -13.90
N ALA A 30 -9.13 9.26 -13.74
CA ALA A 30 -8.29 8.20 -14.32
C ALA A 30 -8.32 8.21 -15.85
N ILE A 31 -9.51 8.34 -16.46
CA ILE A 31 -9.68 8.41 -17.91
C ILE A 31 -8.93 9.60 -18.50
N GLU A 32 -9.08 10.77 -17.92
CA GLU A 32 -8.40 11.99 -18.40
C GLU A 32 -6.87 11.88 -18.26
N GLN A 33 -6.39 11.29 -17.15
CA GLN A 33 -4.96 11.08 -17.00
C GLN A 33 -4.41 10.04 -18.00
N ILE A 34 -5.14 8.98 -18.28
CA ILE A 34 -4.76 7.98 -19.31
C ILE A 34 -4.67 8.62 -20.69
N LYS A 35 -5.62 9.48 -21.05
CA LYS A 35 -5.59 10.22 -22.32
C LYS A 35 -4.40 11.17 -22.43
N LYS A 36 -4.05 11.82 -21.31
CA LYS A 36 -2.95 12.79 -21.24
C LYS A 36 -1.59 12.12 -21.24
N MET A 37 -1.37 11.17 -20.35
CA MET A 37 -0.12 10.45 -20.17
C MET A 37 -0.33 9.22 -19.27
N PRO A 38 -0.41 8.01 -19.83
CA PRO A 38 -0.72 6.80 -19.08
C PRO A 38 0.45 6.27 -18.25
N HIS A 39 1.67 6.59 -18.64
CA HIS A 39 2.88 6.11 -17.97
C HIS A 39 3.97 7.17 -17.94
N THR A 40 4.74 7.16 -16.87
CA THR A 40 6.00 7.91 -16.76
C THR A 40 7.01 7.11 -15.93
N SER A 41 8.28 7.21 -16.29
CA SER A 41 9.36 6.59 -15.53
C SER A 41 9.54 7.31 -14.17
N SER A 42 10.04 6.57 -13.18
CA SER A 42 10.44 7.13 -11.87
C SER A 42 11.51 8.21 -11.94
N MET A 43 12.19 8.34 -13.09
CA MET A 43 13.16 9.42 -13.34
C MET A 43 12.52 10.78 -13.59
N TYR A 44 11.21 10.84 -13.82
CA TYR A 44 10.47 12.06 -14.09
C TYR A 44 9.41 12.34 -13.05
N TYR A 45 9.17 13.60 -12.76
CA TYR A 45 8.08 14.00 -11.89
C TYR A 45 6.74 13.80 -12.58
N SER A 46 5.82 13.16 -11.88
CA SER A 46 4.44 12.98 -12.30
C SER A 46 3.55 14.01 -11.59
N GLU A 47 2.78 14.78 -12.35
CA GLU A 47 1.88 15.78 -11.80
C GLU A 47 0.86 15.17 -10.80
N PRO A 48 0.18 14.03 -11.09
CA PRO A 48 -0.72 13.41 -10.15
C PRO A 48 -0.04 12.96 -8.85
N ALA A 49 1.15 12.34 -8.95
CA ALA A 49 1.90 11.89 -7.78
C ALA A 49 2.37 13.08 -6.93
N SER A 50 2.84 14.16 -7.56
CA SER A 50 3.26 15.38 -6.85
C SER A 50 2.11 16.03 -6.09
N LYS A 51 0.93 16.16 -6.73
CA LYS A 51 -0.28 16.68 -6.09
C LYS A 51 -0.78 15.81 -4.94
N LEU A 52 -0.69 14.47 -5.09
CA LEU A 52 -1.04 13.55 -4.03
C LEU A 52 -0.08 13.66 -2.86
N THR A 53 1.24 13.69 -3.13
CA THR A 53 2.28 13.88 -2.12
C THR A 53 2.02 15.15 -1.31
N GLU A 54 1.77 16.27 -1.96
CA GLU A 54 1.49 17.55 -1.29
C GLU A 54 0.28 17.45 -0.36
N LYS A 55 -0.83 16.84 -0.83
CA LYS A 55 -2.03 16.64 -0.03
C LYS A 55 -1.78 15.72 1.16
N LEU A 56 -1.06 14.61 0.97
CA LEU A 56 -0.72 13.68 2.05
C LEU A 56 0.15 14.37 3.10
N LEU A 57 1.20 15.07 2.69
CA LEU A 57 2.12 15.73 3.61
C LEU A 57 1.43 16.78 4.48
N ARG A 58 0.39 17.42 4.00
CA ARG A 58 -0.43 18.35 4.80
C ARG A 58 -1.21 17.67 5.94
N THR A 59 -1.42 16.35 5.86
CA THR A 59 -2.10 15.59 6.93
C THR A 59 -1.17 15.15 8.03
N PHE A 60 0.15 15.16 7.80
CA PHE A 60 1.16 14.76 8.78
C PHE A 60 1.67 15.98 9.55
N LYS A 61 1.63 15.89 10.88
CA LYS A 61 2.25 16.89 11.73
C LYS A 61 3.72 16.50 11.98
N PRO A 62 4.66 17.44 11.89
CA PRO A 62 6.04 17.19 12.30
C PRO A 62 6.07 16.77 13.78
N ARG A 63 6.95 15.84 14.13
CA ARG A 63 7.18 15.45 15.52
C ARG A 63 8.10 16.43 16.24
N THR A 64 8.98 17.08 15.47
CA THR A 64 9.93 18.09 15.93
C THR A 64 9.99 19.22 14.92
N ASP A 65 10.43 20.41 15.37
CA ASP A 65 10.63 21.54 14.48
C ASP A 65 11.69 21.22 13.43
N GLY A 66 11.36 21.51 12.16
CA GLY A 66 12.25 21.24 11.02
C GLY A 66 12.16 19.84 10.42
N GLU A 67 11.40 18.92 11.00
CA GLU A 67 11.18 17.58 10.44
C GLU A 67 10.44 17.67 9.09
N LYS A 68 11.01 17.00 8.07
CA LYS A 68 10.42 16.94 6.74
C LYS A 68 10.03 15.50 6.41
N TRP A 69 8.75 15.29 6.19
CA TRP A 69 8.22 14.02 5.72
C TRP A 69 8.48 13.84 4.22
N LYS A 70 8.68 12.60 3.82
CA LYS A 70 8.75 12.17 2.42
C LYS A 70 7.73 11.05 2.19
N VAL A 71 7.24 10.95 0.95
CA VAL A 71 6.31 9.90 0.54
C VAL A 71 7.02 8.99 -0.45
N LEU A 72 6.96 7.70 -0.20
CA LEU A 72 7.35 6.65 -1.14
C LEU A 72 6.09 5.93 -1.60
N TYR A 73 5.99 5.70 -2.89
CA TYR A 73 4.88 4.99 -3.50
C TYR A 73 5.29 3.57 -3.84
N ALA A 74 4.36 2.65 -3.66
CA ALA A 74 4.48 1.25 -4.03
C ALA A 74 3.27 0.83 -4.85
N VAL A 75 3.39 -0.24 -5.61
CA VAL A 75 2.30 -0.75 -6.46
C VAL A 75 1.29 -1.54 -5.64
N THR A 76 1.73 -2.20 -4.57
CA THR A 76 0.89 -3.02 -3.70
C THR A 76 1.12 -2.73 -2.23
N GLY A 77 0.16 -3.12 -1.38
CA GLY A 77 0.32 -3.03 0.08
C GLY A 77 1.49 -3.88 0.59
N THR A 78 1.70 -5.07 0.03
CA THR A 78 2.84 -5.93 0.40
C THR A 78 4.17 -5.23 0.11
N GLU A 79 4.31 -4.61 -1.05
CA GLU A 79 5.52 -3.87 -1.42
C GLU A 79 5.74 -2.66 -0.49
N ALA A 80 4.69 -1.94 -0.15
CA ALA A 80 4.77 -0.82 0.79
C ALA A 80 5.25 -1.28 2.18
N VAL A 81 4.76 -2.43 2.66
CA VAL A 81 5.23 -3.02 3.93
C VAL A 81 6.66 -3.49 3.82
N GLU A 82 7.07 -4.15 2.73
CA GLU A 82 8.46 -4.55 2.52
C GLU A 82 9.42 -3.35 2.58
N LEU A 83 9.08 -2.25 1.90
CA LEU A 83 9.87 -1.01 1.96
C LEU A 83 9.94 -0.45 3.38
N ALA A 84 8.82 -0.44 4.11
CA ALA A 84 8.78 0.04 5.49
C ALA A 84 9.66 -0.82 6.41
N LEU A 85 9.62 -2.14 6.28
CA LEU A 85 10.44 -3.07 7.05
C LEU A 85 11.93 -2.94 6.72
N GLN A 86 12.28 -2.76 5.44
CA GLN A 86 13.66 -2.49 5.03
C GLN A 86 14.18 -1.20 5.65
N MET A 87 13.41 -0.11 5.55
CA MET A 87 13.79 1.16 6.16
C MET A 87 13.95 1.06 7.67
N ALA A 88 13.03 0.36 8.35
CA ALA A 88 13.11 0.15 9.79
C ALA A 88 14.39 -0.60 10.18
N ARG A 89 14.76 -1.64 9.45
CA ARG A 89 16.01 -2.40 9.68
C ARG A 89 17.26 -1.54 9.46
N VAL A 90 17.29 -0.76 8.40
CA VAL A 90 18.41 0.16 8.11
C VAL A 90 18.58 1.19 9.21
N VAL A 91 17.48 1.80 9.67
CA VAL A 91 17.54 2.85 10.71
C VAL A 91 17.87 2.27 12.08
N SER A 92 17.28 1.12 12.43
CA SER A 92 17.49 0.50 13.75
C SER A 92 18.77 -0.33 13.84
N ASN A 93 19.35 -0.68 12.70
CA ASN A 93 20.44 -1.67 12.58
C ASN A 93 20.09 -3.02 13.24
N ASN A 94 18.80 -3.41 13.19
CA ASN A 94 18.27 -4.64 13.76
C ASN A 94 17.45 -5.40 12.73
N ILE A 95 17.50 -6.75 12.80
CA ILE A 95 16.78 -7.65 11.88
C ILE A 95 15.41 -8.06 12.40
N PRO A 96 15.21 -8.39 13.69
CA PRO A 96 13.96 -8.93 14.22
C PRO A 96 12.78 -7.95 14.05
N ILE A 97 11.62 -8.50 13.73
CA ILE A 97 10.34 -7.78 13.64
C ILE A 97 9.36 -8.41 14.62
N LEU A 98 8.71 -7.58 15.42
CA LEU A 98 7.60 -7.97 16.26
C LEU A 98 6.29 -7.66 15.56
N SER A 99 5.40 -8.63 15.47
CA SER A 99 4.08 -8.47 14.87
C SER A 99 2.99 -9.04 15.78
N LEU A 100 1.74 -8.60 15.56
CA LEU A 100 0.60 -9.12 16.29
C LEU A 100 0.14 -10.46 15.72
N THR A 101 -0.37 -11.33 16.59
CA THR A 101 -1.10 -12.53 16.15
C THR A 101 -2.34 -12.12 15.36
N ASN A 102 -2.70 -12.92 14.35
CA ASN A 102 -3.82 -12.65 13.45
C ASN A 102 -3.71 -11.33 12.64
N SER A 103 -2.53 -10.75 12.55
CA SER A 103 -2.28 -9.61 11.66
C SER A 103 -1.98 -10.06 10.24
N TYR A 104 -2.28 -9.19 9.27
CA TYR A 104 -1.93 -9.39 7.87
C TYR A 104 -1.10 -8.20 7.39
N HIS A 105 0.07 -8.50 6.83
CA HIS A 105 1.01 -7.49 6.35
C HIS A 105 1.38 -7.64 4.88
N GLY A 106 1.15 -8.79 4.30
CA GLY A 106 1.44 -9.04 2.89
C GLY A 106 1.48 -10.51 2.53
N SER A 107 1.64 -10.80 1.25
CA SER A 107 1.53 -12.14 0.66
C SER A 107 2.88 -12.75 0.25
N TYR A 108 3.99 -12.04 0.41
CA TYR A 108 5.33 -12.56 0.11
C TYR A 108 6.40 -11.88 0.98
N GLY A 109 7.60 -12.45 0.97
CA GLY A 109 8.79 -11.91 1.64
C GLY A 109 8.64 -11.73 3.15
N THR A 110 9.27 -10.70 3.68
CA THR A 110 9.23 -10.37 5.10
C THR A 110 7.83 -9.96 5.56
N ALA A 111 7.05 -9.31 4.71
CA ALA A 111 5.68 -8.94 5.01
C ALA A 111 4.79 -10.17 5.27
N MET A 112 4.95 -11.24 4.46
CA MET A 112 4.28 -12.53 4.72
C MET A 112 4.80 -13.18 6.00
N ALA A 113 6.10 -13.21 6.22
CA ALA A 113 6.70 -13.76 7.44
C ALA A 113 6.20 -13.05 8.71
N ALA A 114 6.03 -11.73 8.65
CA ALA A 114 5.47 -10.91 9.72
C ALA A 114 3.96 -11.10 9.92
N SER A 115 3.23 -11.64 8.93
CA SER A 115 1.79 -11.87 9.05
C SER A 115 1.49 -12.96 10.07
N GLY A 116 0.52 -12.73 10.96
CA GLY A 116 0.09 -13.71 11.97
C GLY A 116 -1.02 -14.65 11.49
N VAL A 117 -1.68 -14.35 10.36
CA VAL A 117 -2.79 -15.14 9.82
C VAL A 117 -2.24 -16.39 9.12
N SER A 118 -2.46 -17.57 9.69
CA SER A 118 -1.93 -18.85 9.18
C SER A 118 -2.39 -19.18 7.76
N SER A 119 -3.64 -18.85 7.40
CA SER A 119 -4.18 -19.10 6.06
C SER A 119 -3.52 -18.27 4.97
N CYS A 120 -2.78 -17.23 5.33
CA CYS A 120 -2.03 -16.38 4.39
C CYS A 120 -0.55 -16.77 4.30
N LYS A 121 -0.11 -17.73 5.11
CA LYS A 121 1.24 -18.29 5.06
C LYS A 121 1.24 -19.53 4.18
N HIS A 122 2.15 -19.58 3.25
CA HIS A 122 2.41 -20.75 2.44
C HIS A 122 3.55 -21.54 3.08
N ASP A 123 3.51 -22.87 2.95
CA ASP A 123 4.60 -23.79 3.39
C ASP A 123 5.84 -23.64 2.48
N LEU A 124 6.13 -22.44 2.05
CA LEU A 124 7.37 -22.14 1.35
C LEU A 124 8.50 -22.06 2.38
N PRO A 125 9.68 -22.63 2.09
CA PRO A 125 10.86 -22.38 2.90
C PRO A 125 10.97 -20.88 3.07
N GLU A 126 10.98 -20.41 4.32
CA GLU A 126 11.29 -19.03 4.60
C GLU A 126 12.61 -18.74 3.88
N CYS A 127 12.62 -17.75 2.99
CA CYS A 127 13.87 -17.27 2.45
C CYS A 127 14.64 -16.76 3.66
N GLY A 128 15.44 -17.66 4.19
CA GLY A 128 16.16 -17.49 5.44
C GLY A 128 16.94 -16.20 5.36
N GLY A 129 16.90 -15.48 6.44
CA GLY A 129 17.54 -14.20 6.53
C GLY A 129 18.98 -14.25 6.04
N PHE A 130 19.32 -13.25 5.32
CA PHE A 130 20.68 -12.86 5.08
C PHE A 130 21.27 -12.27 6.37
#